data_1f1aa36bfbedb1a265e75efd09ab6d03
#
_entry.id   1f1aa36bfbedb1a265e75efd09ab6d03
#
_cell.length_a   1.000
_cell.length_b   1.000
_cell.length_c   1.000
_cell.angle_alpha   90.00
_cell.angle_beta   90.00
_cell.angle_gamma   90.00
#
_symmetry.space_group_name_H-M   'P 1'
#
loop_
_entity.id
_entity.type
_entity.pdbx_description
1 polymer ?
#
loop_
_entity_poly.entity_id
_entity_poly.type
_entity_poly.pdbx_seq_one_letter_code
_entity_poly.pdbx_strand_id
1 'polypeptide(L)'
;MTSNEWKSRGKFIQVNNNRLFVIDTNNGINTSQKSMVILHGYPTSSFDYYKVLPELSKNYRLILHDHLGFGFSDKPKNVVYSLVKQGDIALELWSQLGLKKIYLFAHDYGTSVATEIIARYNANELDIKIEKLILTNGSIHIELSQLRTIQKLLKHKFLGKYVAKLTNFPIFRKNMKNIYFDSSKVTDNELKEMWKLIELNGGRKIIHKLTQYINERYTHWDRWIGAIKETQIPTKIIWAKNDPIAVPAIAELLAKEIPNNTLYWLENTGHFLMLENPKGWMKLMLK
;
A
#
# COMPACT_ATOMS: atom_id res chain seq x y z
N MET A 1 6.72 17.50 7.25
CA MET A 1 6.85 17.45 5.77
C MET A 1 5.52 17.82 5.16
N THR A 2 5.52 18.68 4.16
CA THR A 2 4.36 19.01 3.33
C THR A 2 4.28 18.11 2.12
N SER A 3 3.09 18.04 1.50
CA SER A 3 2.92 17.30 0.24
C SER A 3 3.76 17.87 -0.91
N ASN A 4 4.01 19.20 -0.91
CA ASN A 4 4.89 19.82 -1.91
C ASN A 4 6.36 19.42 -1.74
N GLU A 5 6.86 19.37 -0.49
CA GLU A 5 8.21 18.84 -0.21
C GLU A 5 8.33 17.36 -0.58
N TRP A 6 7.26 16.58 -0.42
CA TRP A 6 7.23 15.20 -0.89
C TRP A 6 7.26 15.11 -2.40
N LYS A 7 6.48 15.94 -3.09
CA LYS A 7 6.46 16.00 -4.55
C LYS A 7 7.84 16.29 -5.15
N SER A 8 8.63 17.16 -4.51
CA SER A 8 9.98 17.49 -4.99
C SER A 8 10.99 16.34 -4.91
N ARG A 9 10.66 15.27 -4.19
CA ARG A 9 11.51 14.06 -4.08
C ARG A 9 11.29 13.05 -5.19
N GLY A 10 10.24 13.21 -6.00
CA GLY A 10 9.88 12.27 -7.04
C GLY A 10 9.75 12.93 -8.42
N LYS A 11 9.44 12.11 -9.37
CA LYS A 11 9.19 12.49 -10.77
C LYS A 11 7.94 11.81 -11.29
N PHE A 12 7.46 12.30 -12.42
CA PHE A 12 6.37 11.64 -13.14
C PHE A 12 6.93 10.72 -14.22
N ILE A 13 6.45 9.49 -14.26
CA ILE A 13 6.79 8.51 -15.30
C ILE A 13 5.51 8.15 -16.04
N GLN A 14 5.58 8.14 -17.37
CA GLN A 14 4.48 7.70 -18.23
C GLN A 14 4.46 6.16 -18.25
N VAL A 15 3.37 5.59 -17.77
CA VAL A 15 3.12 4.14 -17.81
C VAL A 15 1.83 3.91 -18.58
N ASN A 16 1.95 3.33 -19.76
CA ASN A 16 0.86 3.27 -20.71
C ASN A 16 0.30 4.70 -20.96
N ASN A 17 -0.99 4.91 -20.79
CA ASN A 17 -1.63 6.22 -21.01
C ASN A 17 -1.78 7.06 -19.73
N ASN A 18 -1.07 6.73 -18.64
CA ASN A 18 -1.20 7.41 -17.34
C ASN A 18 0.14 7.88 -16.83
N ARG A 19 0.16 9.04 -16.17
CA ARG A 19 1.34 9.54 -15.47
C ARG A 19 1.29 9.07 -14.01
N LEU A 20 2.32 8.37 -13.60
CA LEU A 20 2.50 7.96 -12.21
C LEU A 20 3.54 8.84 -11.53
N PHE A 21 3.25 9.25 -10.31
CA PHE A 21 4.24 9.85 -9.43
C PHE A 21 5.11 8.75 -8.82
N VAL A 22 6.43 8.90 -8.95
CA VAL A 22 7.41 7.89 -8.55
C VAL A 22 8.55 8.54 -7.79
N ILE A 23 8.91 7.98 -6.65
CA ILE A 23 10.15 8.27 -5.96
C ILE A 23 11.08 7.07 -6.19
N ASP A 24 12.24 7.33 -6.75
CA ASP A 24 13.34 6.39 -6.88
C ASP A 24 14.57 7.01 -6.19
N THR A 25 15.02 6.39 -5.11
CA THR A 25 16.16 6.91 -4.33
C THR A 25 17.52 6.55 -4.92
N ASN A 26 17.54 6.05 -6.16
CA ASN A 26 18.79 5.78 -6.86
C ASN A 26 19.51 7.08 -7.22
N ASN A 27 20.56 7.40 -6.47
CA ASN A 27 21.38 8.59 -6.71
C ASN A 27 22.52 8.35 -7.72
N GLY A 28 22.50 7.23 -8.45
CA GLY A 28 23.58 6.84 -9.37
C GLY A 28 24.89 6.41 -8.69
N ILE A 29 24.98 6.51 -7.36
CA ILE A 29 26.23 6.36 -6.60
C ILE A 29 26.45 4.90 -6.13
N ASN A 30 25.38 4.11 -5.96
CA ASN A 30 25.53 2.75 -5.41
C ASN A 30 24.67 1.73 -6.16
N THR A 31 25.24 1.11 -7.18
CA THR A 31 24.59 0.07 -7.99
C THR A 31 24.45 -1.27 -7.25
N SER A 32 25.09 -1.44 -6.08
CA SER A 32 25.07 -2.68 -5.31
C SER A 32 23.92 -2.77 -4.32
N GLN A 33 23.18 -1.67 -4.08
CA GLN A 33 22.04 -1.69 -3.18
C GLN A 33 20.89 -2.55 -3.71
N LYS A 34 20.30 -3.36 -2.81
CA LYS A 34 19.08 -4.11 -3.13
C LYS A 34 17.92 -3.15 -3.38
N SER A 35 17.18 -3.39 -4.45
CA SER A 35 16.00 -2.60 -4.79
C SER A 35 14.80 -3.08 -3.97
N MET A 36 14.13 -2.17 -3.27
CA MET A 36 12.87 -2.43 -2.58
C MET A 36 11.76 -1.60 -3.21
N VAL A 37 10.75 -2.28 -3.71
CA VAL A 37 9.53 -1.63 -4.20
C VAL A 37 8.50 -1.58 -3.08
N ILE A 38 7.80 -0.45 -2.95
CA ILE A 38 6.85 -0.20 -1.87
C ILE A 38 5.47 0.10 -2.46
N LEU A 39 4.50 -0.75 -2.14
CA LEU A 39 3.09 -0.60 -2.51
C LEU A 39 2.33 -0.06 -1.31
N HIS A 40 1.81 1.17 -1.43
CA HIS A 40 1.12 1.89 -0.37
C HIS A 40 -0.34 1.45 -0.17
N GLY A 41 -0.95 1.96 0.91
CA GLY A 41 -2.31 1.66 1.33
C GLY A 41 -3.39 2.61 0.81
N TYR A 42 -4.65 2.27 1.12
CA TYR A 42 -5.87 3.07 0.88
C TYR A 42 -6.24 3.85 2.14
N PRO A 43 -6.74 5.07 2.07
CA PRO A 43 -6.99 5.88 0.85
C PRO A 43 -5.87 6.89 0.56
N THR A 44 -4.70 6.71 1.16
CA THR A 44 -3.58 7.64 1.17
C THR A 44 -2.66 7.46 -0.06
N SER A 45 -1.34 7.54 0.10
CA SER A 45 -0.39 7.51 -1.00
C SER A 45 1.01 7.13 -0.51
N SER A 46 2.00 7.18 -1.38
CA SER A 46 3.41 7.02 -1.00
C SER A 46 3.86 8.00 0.09
N PHE A 47 3.13 9.08 0.31
CA PHE A 47 3.40 10.05 1.39
C PHE A 47 3.43 9.42 2.79
N ASP A 48 2.77 8.29 3.00
CA ASP A 48 2.76 7.57 4.28
C ASP A 48 4.16 7.17 4.75
N TYR A 49 5.13 7.13 3.84
CA TYR A 49 6.50 6.68 4.14
C TYR A 49 7.48 7.83 4.45
N TYR A 50 7.03 9.07 4.52
CA TYR A 50 7.91 10.23 4.65
C TYR A 50 8.78 10.22 5.93
N LYS A 51 8.31 9.60 7.02
CA LYS A 51 9.07 9.49 8.28
C LYS A 51 10.19 8.46 8.19
N VAL A 52 10.03 7.45 7.36
CA VAL A 52 10.95 6.29 7.30
C VAL A 52 11.82 6.27 6.05
N LEU A 53 11.44 6.99 5.00
CA LEU A 53 12.17 7.03 3.74
C LEU A 53 13.66 7.37 3.90
N PRO A 54 14.05 8.42 4.67
CA PRO A 54 15.45 8.83 4.76
C PRO A 54 16.35 7.75 5.37
N GLU A 55 15.85 7.01 6.36
CA GLU A 55 16.63 5.98 7.03
C GLU A 55 16.64 4.68 6.21
N LEU A 56 15.49 4.31 5.65
CA LEU A 56 15.36 3.10 4.85
C LEU A 56 16.20 3.19 3.56
N SER A 57 16.31 4.38 2.96
CA SER A 57 17.10 4.62 1.74
C SER A 57 18.62 4.48 1.93
N LYS A 58 19.11 4.48 3.17
CA LYS A 58 20.53 4.17 3.44
C LYS A 58 20.86 2.70 3.16
N ASN A 59 19.86 1.81 3.26
CA ASN A 59 20.04 0.35 3.15
C ASN A 59 19.53 -0.21 1.82
N TYR A 60 18.58 0.47 1.18
CA TYR A 60 17.93 0.01 -0.04
C TYR A 60 17.78 1.14 -1.06
N ARG A 61 17.87 0.79 -2.35
CA ARG A 61 17.26 1.61 -3.39
C ARG A 61 15.75 1.47 -3.25
N LEU A 62 15.05 2.54 -2.91
CA LEU A 62 13.60 2.52 -2.72
C LEU A 62 12.89 3.01 -3.96
N ILE A 63 11.91 2.24 -4.41
CA ILE A 63 10.99 2.63 -5.48
C ILE A 63 9.59 2.67 -4.88
N LEU A 64 9.04 3.88 -4.74
CA LEU A 64 7.68 4.12 -4.31
C LEU A 64 6.93 4.77 -5.47
N HIS A 65 5.72 4.32 -5.75
CA HIS A 65 4.84 5.05 -6.66
C HIS A 65 3.48 5.25 -6.02
N ASP A 66 2.82 6.34 -6.37
CA ASP A 66 1.40 6.48 -6.08
C ASP A 66 0.63 5.61 -7.07
N HIS A 67 -0.19 4.69 -6.59
CA HIS A 67 -1.06 3.89 -7.44
C HIS A 67 -1.94 4.78 -8.32
N LEU A 68 -2.34 4.29 -9.49
CA LEU A 68 -3.28 5.02 -10.34
C LEU A 68 -4.55 5.34 -9.54
N GLY A 69 -4.96 6.60 -9.54
CA GLY A 69 -6.10 7.07 -8.74
C GLY A 69 -5.73 7.65 -7.37
N PHE A 70 -4.47 7.53 -6.93
CA PHE A 70 -4.00 7.98 -5.63
C PHE A 70 -2.96 9.09 -5.72
N GLY A 71 -2.74 9.80 -4.60
CA GLY A 71 -1.66 10.75 -4.43
C GLY A 71 -1.53 11.77 -5.55
N PHE A 72 -0.34 11.87 -6.11
CA PHE A 72 -0.03 12.73 -7.26
C PHE A 72 -0.25 12.05 -8.62
N SER A 73 -0.42 10.73 -8.67
CA SER A 73 -0.70 10.00 -9.90
C SER A 73 -2.02 10.42 -10.56
N ASP A 74 -2.14 10.19 -11.85
CA ASP A 74 -3.35 10.50 -12.60
C ASP A 74 -4.59 9.81 -12.00
N LYS A 75 -5.73 10.49 -12.13
CA LYS A 75 -7.03 10.05 -11.59
C LYS A 75 -8.11 10.05 -12.67
N PRO A 76 -7.97 9.22 -13.72
CA PRO A 76 -8.93 9.19 -14.82
C PRO A 76 -10.33 8.77 -14.34
N LYS A 77 -11.36 9.51 -14.78
CA LYS A 77 -12.73 9.31 -14.30
C LYS A 77 -13.43 8.11 -14.92
N ASN A 78 -13.06 7.76 -16.15
CA ASN A 78 -13.75 6.77 -16.99
C ASN A 78 -13.01 5.42 -17.07
N VAL A 79 -12.35 5.02 -15.98
CA VAL A 79 -11.66 3.74 -15.88
C VAL A 79 -12.17 2.92 -14.70
N VAL A 80 -11.97 1.62 -14.78
CA VAL A 80 -12.12 0.69 -13.67
C VAL A 80 -10.78 0.61 -12.94
N TYR A 81 -10.80 0.92 -11.65
CA TYR A 81 -9.66 0.79 -10.77
C TYR A 81 -9.64 -0.63 -10.18
N SER A 82 -8.99 -1.54 -10.89
CA SER A 82 -8.87 -2.94 -10.51
C SER A 82 -7.50 -3.20 -9.89
N LEU A 83 -7.45 -4.08 -8.90
CA LEU A 83 -6.20 -4.55 -8.28
C LEU A 83 -5.31 -5.26 -9.31
N VAL A 84 -5.91 -6.02 -10.22
CA VAL A 84 -5.22 -6.68 -11.34
C VAL A 84 -4.52 -5.63 -12.22
N LYS A 85 -5.24 -4.56 -12.61
CA LYS A 85 -4.65 -3.46 -13.39
C LYS A 85 -3.59 -2.68 -12.64
N GLN A 86 -3.71 -2.52 -11.32
CA GLN A 86 -2.64 -1.91 -10.52
C GLN A 86 -1.38 -2.78 -10.54
N GLY A 87 -1.54 -4.11 -10.54
CA GLY A 87 -0.43 -5.05 -10.76
C GLY A 87 0.22 -4.86 -12.13
N ASP A 88 -0.58 -4.76 -13.21
CA ASP A 88 -0.07 -4.49 -14.57
C ASP A 88 0.76 -3.22 -14.62
N ILE A 89 0.23 -2.13 -14.04
CA ILE A 89 0.87 -0.81 -14.00
C ILE A 89 2.19 -0.86 -13.20
N ALA A 90 2.18 -1.53 -12.06
CA ALA A 90 3.38 -1.68 -11.22
C ALA A 90 4.48 -2.46 -11.94
N LEU A 91 4.15 -3.58 -12.57
CA LEU A 91 5.08 -4.42 -13.31
C LEU A 91 5.67 -3.69 -14.52
N GLU A 92 4.85 -2.97 -15.28
CA GLU A 92 5.31 -2.14 -16.39
C GLU A 92 6.25 -1.03 -15.92
N LEU A 93 5.91 -0.32 -14.83
CA LEU A 93 6.79 0.68 -14.23
C LEU A 93 8.13 0.07 -13.83
N TRP A 94 8.14 -1.09 -13.19
CA TRP A 94 9.36 -1.76 -12.75
C TRP A 94 10.22 -2.22 -13.92
N SER A 95 9.59 -2.67 -15.01
CA SER A 95 10.27 -2.97 -16.27
C SER A 95 10.96 -1.75 -16.86
N GLN A 96 10.27 -0.61 -16.95
CA GLN A 96 10.84 0.66 -17.44
C GLN A 96 12.00 1.16 -16.57
N LEU A 97 11.98 0.86 -15.25
CA LEU A 97 13.07 1.18 -14.32
C LEU A 97 14.22 0.16 -14.36
N GLY A 98 14.13 -0.87 -15.22
CA GLY A 98 15.15 -1.91 -15.38
C GLY A 98 15.31 -2.82 -14.17
N LEU A 99 14.27 -2.98 -13.35
CA LEU A 99 14.33 -3.81 -12.15
C LEU A 99 14.31 -5.30 -12.54
N LYS A 100 15.35 -6.04 -12.14
CA LYS A 100 15.47 -7.49 -12.37
C LYS A 100 15.33 -8.31 -11.09
N LYS A 101 15.66 -7.71 -9.94
CA LYS A 101 15.56 -8.34 -8.61
C LYS A 101 15.02 -7.32 -7.63
N ILE A 102 14.02 -7.71 -6.85
CA ILE A 102 13.38 -6.80 -5.90
C ILE A 102 13.09 -7.47 -4.55
N TYR A 103 13.01 -6.63 -3.53
CA TYR A 103 12.25 -6.88 -2.32
C TYR A 103 10.89 -6.21 -2.50
N LEU A 104 9.81 -6.98 -2.37
CA LEU A 104 8.44 -6.49 -2.51
C LEU A 104 7.85 -6.20 -1.13
N PHE A 105 7.70 -4.92 -0.81
CA PHE A 105 7.03 -4.47 0.40
C PHE A 105 5.60 -4.01 0.07
N ALA A 106 4.64 -4.40 0.90
CA ALA A 106 3.24 -4.04 0.70
C ALA A 106 2.51 -3.77 2.03
N HIS A 107 1.71 -2.70 2.04
CA HIS A 107 0.86 -2.29 3.15
C HIS A 107 -0.59 -2.11 2.68
N ASP A 108 -1.54 -2.54 3.48
CA ASP A 108 -3.00 -2.37 3.29
C ASP A 108 -3.48 -2.73 1.87
N TYR A 109 -3.93 -1.77 1.07
CA TYR A 109 -4.31 -1.94 -0.35
C TYR A 109 -3.17 -2.55 -1.18
N GLY A 110 -1.95 -2.11 -0.91
CA GLY A 110 -0.76 -2.63 -1.59
C GLY A 110 -0.57 -4.14 -1.41
N THR A 111 -1.04 -4.72 -0.28
CA THR A 111 -0.95 -6.17 -0.08
C THR A 111 -1.82 -6.94 -1.08
N SER A 112 -2.94 -6.38 -1.51
CA SER A 112 -3.80 -7.02 -2.53
C SER A 112 -3.16 -6.94 -3.92
N VAL A 113 -2.53 -5.80 -4.25
CA VAL A 113 -1.74 -5.68 -5.48
C VAL A 113 -0.58 -6.68 -5.46
N ALA A 114 0.11 -6.80 -4.31
CA ALA A 114 1.19 -7.76 -4.13
C ALA A 114 0.73 -9.21 -4.30
N THR A 115 -0.45 -9.59 -3.78
CA THR A 115 -0.97 -10.96 -3.94
C THR A 115 -1.26 -11.31 -5.40
N GLU A 116 -1.76 -10.37 -6.20
CA GLU A 116 -1.90 -10.58 -7.65
C GLU A 116 -0.53 -10.78 -8.32
N ILE A 117 0.46 -9.95 -7.96
CA ILE A 117 1.83 -10.08 -8.49
C ILE A 117 2.46 -11.43 -8.08
N ILE A 118 2.22 -11.89 -6.85
CA ILE A 118 2.70 -13.20 -6.36
C ILE A 118 2.03 -14.34 -7.14
N ALA A 119 0.72 -14.24 -7.43
CA ALA A 119 0.02 -15.24 -8.20
C ALA A 119 0.64 -15.41 -9.61
N ARG A 120 0.98 -14.31 -10.26
CA ARG A 120 1.70 -14.32 -11.55
C ARG A 120 3.13 -14.84 -11.41
N TYR A 121 3.81 -14.47 -10.33
CA TYR A 121 5.18 -14.94 -10.07
C TYR A 121 5.23 -16.46 -9.88
N ASN A 122 4.31 -17.03 -9.11
CA ASN A 122 4.20 -18.48 -8.91
C ASN A 122 3.88 -19.22 -10.21
N ALA A 123 3.13 -18.56 -11.12
CA ALA A 123 2.82 -19.10 -12.46
C ALA A 123 3.97 -18.92 -13.47
N ASN A 124 5.13 -18.39 -13.06
CA ASN A 124 6.29 -18.07 -13.92
C ASN A 124 5.97 -17.10 -15.07
N GLU A 125 5.03 -16.17 -14.86
CA GLU A 125 4.63 -15.16 -15.85
C GLU A 125 5.48 -13.88 -15.80
N LEU A 126 6.47 -13.77 -14.90
CA LEU A 126 7.22 -12.55 -14.65
C LEU A 126 8.73 -12.72 -14.86
N ASP A 127 9.35 -11.77 -15.58
CA ASP A 127 10.81 -11.67 -15.78
C ASP A 127 11.55 -10.96 -14.64
N ILE A 128 10.94 -10.83 -13.48
CA ILE A 128 11.52 -10.19 -12.30
C ILE A 128 11.64 -11.20 -11.17
N LYS A 129 12.79 -11.22 -10.49
CA LYS A 129 12.99 -12.05 -9.30
C LYS A 129 12.53 -11.32 -8.04
N ILE A 130 11.55 -11.88 -7.34
CA ILE A 130 11.16 -11.41 -6.02
C ILE A 130 12.00 -12.18 -4.98
N GLU A 131 13.01 -11.52 -4.41
CA GLU A 131 13.93 -12.16 -3.47
C GLU A 131 13.40 -12.18 -2.03
N LYS A 132 12.50 -11.25 -1.70
CA LYS A 132 11.84 -11.17 -0.39
C LYS A 132 10.48 -10.51 -0.51
N LEU A 133 9.51 -11.06 0.19
CA LEU A 133 8.19 -10.47 0.37
C LEU A 133 8.09 -9.89 1.79
N ILE A 134 7.54 -8.69 1.93
CA ILE A 134 7.29 -8.06 3.22
C ILE A 134 5.84 -7.58 3.25
N LEU A 135 5.04 -8.21 4.10
CA LEU A 135 3.62 -7.92 4.24
C LEU A 135 3.36 -7.22 5.57
N THR A 136 2.59 -6.14 5.52
CA THR A 136 2.23 -5.41 6.73
C THR A 136 0.78 -4.91 6.67
N ASN A 137 0.05 -5.13 7.74
CA ASN A 137 -1.30 -4.61 8.02
C ASN A 137 -2.22 -4.55 6.78
N GLY A 138 -2.35 -5.68 6.09
CA GLY A 138 -3.19 -5.81 4.91
C GLY A 138 -4.39 -6.71 5.13
N SER A 139 -5.41 -6.55 4.30
CA SER A 139 -6.63 -7.35 4.37
C SER A 139 -6.61 -8.50 3.36
N ILE A 140 -5.51 -9.27 3.29
CA ILE A 140 -5.37 -10.42 2.38
C ILE A 140 -6.51 -11.40 2.66
N HIS A 141 -6.70 -11.76 3.93
CA HIS A 141 -7.88 -12.47 4.41
C HIS A 141 -9.02 -11.48 4.67
N ILE A 142 -9.71 -11.10 3.59
CA ILE A 142 -10.78 -10.08 3.64
C ILE A 142 -11.93 -10.49 4.55
N GLU A 143 -12.18 -11.78 4.71
CA GLU A 143 -13.21 -12.36 5.57
C GLU A 143 -12.98 -12.06 7.06
N LEU A 144 -11.72 -11.85 7.46
CA LEU A 144 -11.36 -11.48 8.84
C LEU A 144 -11.27 -9.95 9.03
N SER A 145 -11.25 -9.19 7.97
CA SER A 145 -11.06 -7.73 8.03
C SER A 145 -12.24 -7.02 8.67
N GLN A 146 -11.97 -6.07 9.55
CA GLN A 146 -12.98 -5.26 10.23
C GLN A 146 -13.23 -3.95 9.47
N LEU A 147 -14.02 -4.05 8.38
CA LEU A 147 -14.33 -2.90 7.54
C LEU A 147 -15.03 -1.79 8.32
N ARG A 148 -14.51 -0.56 8.20
CA ARG A 148 -15.15 0.63 8.77
C ARG A 148 -16.45 0.97 8.04
N THR A 149 -17.37 1.61 8.75
CA THR A 149 -18.69 2.00 8.18
C THR A 149 -18.53 2.79 6.88
N ILE A 150 -17.56 3.72 6.83
CA ILE A 150 -17.30 4.51 5.61
C ILE A 150 -16.87 3.62 4.43
N GLN A 151 -16.08 2.56 4.66
CA GLN A 151 -15.69 1.62 3.61
C GLN A 151 -16.89 0.81 3.11
N LYS A 152 -17.75 0.35 4.04
CA LYS A 152 -19.00 -0.37 3.69
C LYS A 152 -19.92 0.49 2.83
N LEU A 153 -20.04 1.78 3.14
CA LEU A 153 -20.85 2.73 2.38
C LEU A 153 -20.23 3.07 1.02
N LEU A 154 -18.91 3.34 0.97
CA LEU A 154 -18.22 3.70 -0.26
C LEU A 154 -18.18 2.56 -1.27
N LYS A 155 -18.03 1.29 -0.82
CA LYS A 155 -18.03 0.13 -1.74
C LYS A 155 -19.42 -0.21 -2.31
N HIS A 156 -20.47 0.38 -1.76
CA HIS A 156 -21.84 0.10 -2.24
C HIS A 156 -22.05 0.66 -3.66
N LYS A 157 -22.48 -0.22 -4.58
CA LYS A 157 -22.56 0.07 -6.03
C LYS A 157 -23.33 1.36 -6.38
N PHE A 158 -24.44 1.62 -5.71
CA PHE A 158 -25.29 2.80 -5.98
C PHE A 158 -25.01 3.98 -5.04
N LEU A 159 -24.80 3.70 -3.73
CA LEU A 159 -24.63 4.75 -2.72
C LEU A 159 -23.22 5.35 -2.72
N GLY A 160 -22.20 4.57 -3.09
CA GLY A 160 -20.82 4.96 -2.95
C GLY A 160 -20.46 6.31 -3.59
N LYS A 161 -21.00 6.61 -4.77
CA LYS A 161 -20.79 7.90 -5.46
C LYS A 161 -21.34 9.11 -4.70
N TYR A 162 -22.45 8.95 -3.98
CA TYR A 162 -23.05 10.01 -3.18
C TYR A 162 -22.29 10.18 -1.86
N VAL A 163 -21.94 9.08 -1.21
CA VAL A 163 -21.08 9.08 -0.01
C VAL A 163 -19.75 9.75 -0.31
N ALA A 164 -19.13 9.45 -1.44
CA ALA A 164 -17.87 10.08 -1.88
C ALA A 164 -17.99 11.61 -1.99
N LYS A 165 -19.11 12.12 -2.49
CA LYS A 165 -19.38 13.58 -2.57
C LYS A 165 -19.52 14.24 -1.19
N LEU A 166 -20.07 13.52 -0.22
CA LEU A 166 -20.27 14.01 1.15
C LEU A 166 -19.02 13.88 2.03
N THR A 167 -18.04 13.06 1.62
CA THR A 167 -16.78 12.94 2.35
C THR A 167 -16.06 14.27 2.36
N ASN A 168 -15.57 14.68 3.52
CA ASN A 168 -14.85 15.93 3.76
C ASN A 168 -13.72 15.72 4.77
N PHE A 169 -12.88 16.75 4.96
CA PHE A 169 -11.75 16.66 5.87
C PHE A 169 -12.13 16.26 7.32
N PRO A 170 -13.17 16.82 7.97
CA PRO A 170 -13.57 16.37 9.31
C PRO A 170 -13.91 14.88 9.39
N ILE A 171 -14.63 14.34 8.40
CA ILE A 171 -14.96 12.90 8.33
C ILE A 171 -13.67 12.09 8.13
N PHE A 172 -12.82 12.49 7.20
CA PHE A 172 -11.53 11.84 6.96
C PHE A 172 -10.67 11.84 8.24
N ARG A 173 -10.48 13.02 8.86
CA ARG A 173 -9.72 13.20 10.10
C ARG A 173 -10.20 12.25 11.21
N LYS A 174 -11.51 12.19 11.46
CA LYS A 174 -12.11 11.31 12.46
C LYS A 174 -11.80 9.84 12.16
N ASN A 175 -12.00 9.41 10.91
CA ASN A 175 -11.74 8.02 10.52
C ASN A 175 -10.26 7.67 10.63
N MET A 176 -9.35 8.55 10.20
CA MET A 176 -7.91 8.33 10.32
C MET A 176 -7.48 8.21 11.78
N LYS A 177 -7.87 9.15 12.64
CA LYS A 177 -7.51 9.08 14.07
C LYS A 177 -8.00 7.79 14.75
N ASN A 178 -9.14 7.25 14.32
CA ASN A 178 -9.71 6.02 14.88
C ASN A 178 -9.00 4.72 14.47
N ILE A 179 -8.01 4.79 13.60
CA ILE A 179 -7.22 3.61 13.15
C ILE A 179 -5.77 3.66 13.63
N TYR A 180 -5.40 4.71 14.37
CA TYR A 180 -4.18 4.74 15.19
C TYR A 180 -4.49 4.14 16.56
N PHE A 181 -3.54 3.49 17.18
CA PHE A 181 -3.61 3.08 18.57
C PHE A 181 -3.58 4.32 19.48
N ASP A 182 -2.62 5.18 19.23
CA ASP A 182 -2.50 6.48 19.89
C ASP A 182 -2.75 7.60 18.88
N SER A 183 -3.96 8.17 18.91
CA SER A 183 -4.36 9.23 17.97
C SER A 183 -3.56 10.53 18.12
N SER A 184 -2.77 10.71 19.20
CA SER A 184 -1.87 11.84 19.37
C SER A 184 -0.63 11.76 18.47
N LYS A 185 -0.31 10.56 17.95
CA LYS A 185 0.84 10.32 17.06
C LYS A 185 0.62 10.84 15.64
N VAL A 186 -0.60 11.19 15.28
CA VAL A 186 -0.92 11.83 14.01
C VAL A 186 -1.44 13.24 14.24
N THR A 187 -0.76 14.22 13.65
CA THR A 187 -1.13 15.63 13.76
C THR A 187 -2.19 16.01 12.73
N ASP A 188 -2.97 17.04 13.05
CA ASP A 188 -3.95 17.59 12.10
C ASP A 188 -3.28 18.13 10.82
N ASN A 189 -2.05 18.61 10.92
CA ASN A 189 -1.29 19.04 9.74
C ASN A 189 -0.91 17.86 8.82
N GLU A 190 -0.47 16.73 9.38
CA GLU A 190 -0.22 15.51 8.60
C GLU A 190 -1.50 15.06 7.89
N LEU A 191 -2.63 15.03 8.60
CA LEU A 191 -3.92 14.65 8.03
C LEU A 191 -4.40 15.62 6.94
N LYS A 192 -4.14 16.92 7.09
CA LYS A 192 -4.44 17.92 6.05
C LYS A 192 -3.62 17.68 4.78
N GLU A 193 -2.34 17.35 4.91
CA GLU A 193 -1.49 17.06 3.75
C GLU A 193 -1.96 15.76 3.04
N MET A 194 -2.31 14.71 3.77
CA MET A 194 -2.92 13.50 3.19
C MET A 194 -4.23 13.81 2.47
N TRP A 195 -5.09 14.62 3.09
CA TRP A 195 -6.37 15.01 2.51
C TRP A 195 -6.20 15.81 1.21
N LYS A 196 -5.24 16.74 1.16
CA LYS A 196 -4.90 17.47 -0.09
C LYS A 196 -4.58 16.50 -1.24
N LEU A 197 -3.82 15.43 -0.96
CA LEU A 197 -3.48 14.42 -1.97
C LEU A 197 -4.69 13.60 -2.41
N ILE A 198 -5.62 13.32 -1.50
CA ILE A 198 -6.89 12.65 -1.83
C ILE A 198 -7.76 13.56 -2.73
N GLU A 199 -7.85 14.85 -2.45
CA GLU A 199 -8.67 15.80 -3.23
C GLU A 199 -8.04 16.17 -4.58
N LEU A 200 -6.72 16.12 -4.67
CA LEU A 200 -5.96 16.53 -5.86
C LEU A 200 -6.55 15.87 -7.13
N ASN A 201 -6.71 16.66 -8.20
CA ASN A 201 -7.23 16.21 -9.50
C ASN A 201 -8.60 15.51 -9.42
N GLY A 202 -9.41 15.88 -8.42
CA GLY A 202 -10.75 15.34 -8.25
C GLY A 202 -10.80 13.92 -7.68
N GLY A 203 -9.76 13.47 -6.99
CA GLY A 203 -9.65 12.12 -6.43
C GLY A 203 -10.78 11.77 -5.47
N ARG A 204 -11.30 12.73 -4.70
CA ARG A 204 -12.50 12.52 -3.87
C ARG A 204 -13.69 11.96 -4.67
N LYS A 205 -13.85 12.40 -5.94
CA LYS A 205 -14.97 11.94 -6.78
C LYS A 205 -14.86 10.47 -7.21
N ILE A 206 -13.65 9.90 -7.17
CA ILE A 206 -13.39 8.51 -7.57
C ILE A 206 -13.15 7.57 -6.38
N ILE A 207 -13.10 8.06 -5.14
CA ILE A 207 -12.77 7.24 -3.97
C ILE A 207 -13.69 6.01 -3.83
N HIS A 208 -14.96 6.12 -4.20
CA HIS A 208 -15.90 4.99 -4.24
C HIS A 208 -15.52 3.93 -5.28
N LYS A 209 -14.85 4.32 -6.37
CA LYS A 209 -14.31 3.38 -7.36
C LYS A 209 -13.08 2.67 -6.83
N LEU A 210 -12.20 3.42 -6.15
CA LEU A 210 -11.01 2.85 -5.50
C LEU A 210 -11.41 1.85 -4.42
N THR A 211 -12.52 2.09 -3.69
CA THR A 211 -13.00 1.20 -2.62
C THR A 211 -13.55 -0.14 -3.15
N GLN A 212 -13.75 -0.28 -4.47
CA GLN A 212 -14.19 -1.56 -5.08
C GLN A 212 -13.16 -2.69 -4.91
N TYR A 213 -11.90 -2.39 -4.56
CA TYR A 213 -10.90 -3.40 -4.23
C TYR A 213 -11.38 -4.42 -3.18
N ILE A 214 -12.26 -3.98 -2.27
CA ILE A 214 -12.85 -4.86 -1.25
C ILE A 214 -13.68 -5.96 -1.91
N ASN A 215 -14.46 -5.62 -2.94
CA ASN A 215 -15.28 -6.58 -3.68
C ASN A 215 -14.40 -7.49 -4.54
N GLU A 216 -13.34 -6.96 -5.16
CA GLU A 216 -12.39 -7.76 -5.94
C GLU A 216 -11.68 -8.81 -5.09
N ARG A 217 -11.40 -8.53 -3.82
CA ARG A 217 -10.80 -9.51 -2.90
C ARG A 217 -11.67 -10.74 -2.70
N TYR A 218 -12.99 -10.58 -2.67
CA TYR A 218 -13.91 -11.71 -2.63
C TYR A 218 -13.96 -12.43 -3.98
N THR A 219 -13.94 -11.68 -5.10
CA THR A 219 -13.98 -12.24 -6.45
C THR A 219 -12.76 -13.09 -6.76
N HIS A 220 -11.58 -12.68 -6.35
CA HIS A 220 -10.30 -13.35 -6.62
C HIS A 220 -9.74 -14.09 -5.39
N TRP A 221 -10.57 -14.37 -4.39
CA TRP A 221 -10.15 -14.92 -3.11
C TRP A 221 -9.33 -16.21 -3.28
N ASP A 222 -9.86 -17.20 -4.01
CA ASP A 222 -9.20 -18.49 -4.23
C ASP A 222 -7.83 -18.33 -4.90
N ARG A 223 -7.77 -17.50 -5.95
CA ARG A 223 -6.54 -17.21 -6.68
C ARG A 223 -5.47 -16.60 -5.77
N TRP A 224 -5.86 -15.60 -4.96
CA TRP A 224 -4.90 -14.84 -4.16
C TRP A 224 -4.50 -15.56 -2.88
N ILE A 225 -5.41 -16.25 -2.24
CA ILE A 225 -5.08 -17.09 -1.08
C ILE A 225 -4.28 -18.32 -1.51
N GLY A 226 -4.63 -18.94 -2.62
CA GLY A 226 -3.84 -20.01 -3.22
C GLY A 226 -2.39 -19.58 -3.46
N ALA A 227 -2.19 -18.43 -4.08
CA ALA A 227 -0.86 -17.88 -4.33
C ALA A 227 -0.03 -17.64 -3.06
N ILE A 228 -0.67 -17.20 -1.96
CA ILE A 228 -0.03 -17.02 -0.66
C ILE A 228 0.40 -18.36 -0.05
N LYS A 229 -0.44 -19.39 -0.18
CA LYS A 229 -0.14 -20.75 0.33
C LYS A 229 0.97 -21.46 -0.45
N GLU A 230 1.08 -21.17 -1.74
CA GLU A 230 2.03 -21.82 -2.64
C GLU A 230 3.37 -21.10 -2.75
N THR A 231 3.44 -19.82 -2.35
CA THR A 231 4.65 -19.03 -2.53
C THR A 231 5.85 -19.58 -1.77
N GLN A 232 6.99 -19.70 -2.47
CA GLN A 232 8.27 -20.06 -1.87
C GLN A 232 9.15 -18.83 -1.56
N ILE A 233 8.63 -17.62 -1.79
CA ILE A 233 9.36 -16.38 -1.53
C ILE A 233 9.58 -16.23 -0.01
N PRO A 234 10.83 -16.03 0.45
CA PRO A 234 11.08 -15.73 1.85
C PRO A 234 10.26 -14.52 2.30
N THR A 235 9.34 -14.72 3.23
CA THR A 235 8.33 -13.73 3.62
C THR A 235 8.55 -13.22 5.04
N LYS A 236 8.57 -11.91 5.18
CA LYS A 236 8.53 -11.22 6.47
C LYS A 236 7.13 -10.64 6.68
N ILE A 237 6.49 -10.99 7.76
CA ILE A 237 5.21 -10.44 8.17
C ILE A 237 5.48 -9.50 9.35
N ILE A 238 5.21 -8.21 9.20
CA ILE A 238 5.33 -7.21 10.26
C ILE A 238 3.94 -6.66 10.54
N TRP A 239 3.42 -6.87 11.73
CA TRP A 239 2.04 -6.52 12.01
C TRP A 239 1.86 -5.77 13.31
N ALA A 240 1.00 -4.76 13.29
CA ALA A 240 0.60 -4.01 14.46
C ALA A 240 -0.46 -4.78 15.25
N LYS A 241 -0.25 -4.98 16.54
CA LYS A 241 -1.19 -5.73 17.40
C LYS A 241 -2.51 -5.02 17.64
N ASN A 242 -2.56 -3.73 17.44
CA ASN A 242 -3.72 -2.92 17.75
C ASN A 242 -4.39 -2.35 16.50
N ASP A 243 -4.17 -2.98 15.34
CA ASP A 243 -4.85 -2.59 14.10
C ASP A 243 -6.35 -2.92 14.19
N PRO A 244 -7.23 -1.93 14.10
CA PRO A 244 -8.68 -2.16 14.19
C PRO A 244 -9.32 -2.58 12.86
N ILE A 245 -8.54 -2.67 11.76
CA ILE A 245 -9.02 -3.03 10.41
C ILE A 245 -8.41 -4.36 9.98
N ALA A 246 -7.10 -4.38 9.81
CA ALA A 246 -6.33 -5.59 9.51
C ALA A 246 -5.94 -6.25 10.84
N VAL A 247 -6.91 -6.90 11.45
CA VAL A 247 -6.79 -7.46 12.81
C VAL A 247 -5.66 -8.51 12.92
N PRO A 248 -5.08 -8.71 14.12
CA PRO A 248 -3.97 -9.66 14.34
C PRO A 248 -4.23 -11.06 13.81
N ALA A 249 -5.47 -11.53 13.86
CA ALA A 249 -5.86 -12.86 13.35
C ALA A 249 -5.49 -13.06 11.86
N ILE A 250 -5.43 -11.99 11.06
CA ILE A 250 -4.99 -12.06 9.66
C ILE A 250 -3.50 -12.43 9.60
N ALA A 251 -2.67 -11.79 10.41
CA ALA A 251 -1.23 -12.07 10.44
C ALA A 251 -0.92 -13.48 10.96
N GLU A 252 -1.69 -13.93 11.97
CA GLU A 252 -1.56 -15.29 12.52
C GLU A 252 -1.93 -16.34 11.48
N LEU A 253 -2.98 -16.08 10.69
CA LEU A 253 -3.39 -16.98 9.61
C LEU A 253 -2.36 -16.99 8.48
N LEU A 254 -1.88 -15.82 8.04
CA LEU A 254 -0.80 -15.71 7.05
C LEU A 254 0.47 -16.45 7.49
N ALA A 255 0.84 -16.35 8.78
CA ALA A 255 2.01 -17.05 9.31
C ALA A 255 1.84 -18.58 9.33
N LYS A 256 0.61 -19.09 9.40
CA LYS A 256 0.31 -20.52 9.27
C LYS A 256 0.30 -20.99 7.82
N GLU A 257 -0.09 -20.12 6.89
CA GLU A 257 -0.32 -20.48 5.49
C GLU A 257 0.91 -20.29 4.60
N ILE A 258 1.75 -19.28 4.84
CA ILE A 258 2.96 -19.03 4.04
C ILE A 258 4.06 -19.99 4.48
N PRO A 259 4.60 -20.86 3.60
CA PRO A 259 5.55 -21.89 4.01
C PRO A 259 6.85 -21.35 4.62
N ASN A 260 7.43 -20.30 4.00
CA ASN A 260 8.70 -19.70 4.42
C ASN A 260 8.49 -18.29 4.94
N ASN A 261 8.10 -18.17 6.20
CA ASN A 261 7.81 -16.87 6.80
C ASN A 261 8.41 -16.65 8.19
N THR A 262 8.45 -15.39 8.59
CA THR A 262 8.73 -14.96 9.95
C THR A 262 7.77 -13.83 10.32
N LEU A 263 7.01 -14.00 11.41
CA LEU A 263 6.06 -13.03 11.93
C LEU A 263 6.71 -12.18 13.02
N TYR A 264 6.58 -10.86 12.90
CA TYR A 264 6.99 -9.88 13.89
C TYR A 264 5.82 -9.01 14.30
N TRP A 265 5.70 -8.77 15.58
CA TRP A 265 4.67 -7.91 16.16
C TRP A 265 5.23 -6.52 16.50
N LEU A 266 4.42 -5.50 16.26
CA LEU A 266 4.64 -4.14 16.73
C LEU A 266 3.54 -3.79 17.74
N GLU A 267 3.94 -3.72 18.99
CA GLU A 267 3.04 -3.43 20.10
C GLU A 267 2.62 -1.96 20.12
N ASN A 268 1.47 -1.65 20.74
CA ASN A 268 0.99 -0.28 20.93
C ASN A 268 1.00 0.55 19.64
N THR A 269 0.58 -0.06 18.56
CA THR A 269 0.62 0.52 17.22
C THR A 269 -0.64 0.10 16.46
N GLY A 270 -1.25 1.04 15.74
CA GLY A 270 -2.41 0.83 14.90
C GLY A 270 -2.04 0.58 13.44
N HIS A 271 -2.95 0.95 12.54
CA HIS A 271 -2.89 0.58 11.13
C HIS A 271 -1.70 1.17 10.36
N PHE A 272 -1.25 2.39 10.67
CA PHE A 272 -0.15 3.09 9.99
C PHE A 272 1.17 2.99 10.75
N LEU A 273 1.75 1.79 10.80
CA LEU A 273 2.96 1.49 11.59
C LEU A 273 4.12 2.44 11.31
N MET A 274 4.37 2.73 10.02
CA MET A 274 5.46 3.58 9.55
C MET A 274 5.30 5.05 9.96
N LEU A 275 4.09 5.48 10.28
CA LEU A 275 3.78 6.83 10.74
C LEU A 275 3.69 6.92 12.26
N GLU A 276 3.07 5.92 12.90
CA GLU A 276 2.79 5.92 14.33
C GLU A 276 4.01 5.51 15.16
N ASN A 277 4.74 4.47 14.70
CA ASN A 277 5.93 3.96 15.37
C ASN A 277 7.09 3.73 14.39
N PRO A 278 7.60 4.80 13.74
CA PRO A 278 8.61 4.69 12.70
C PRO A 278 9.90 4.02 13.17
N LYS A 279 10.34 4.26 14.41
CA LYS A 279 11.57 3.65 14.97
C LYS A 279 11.40 2.15 15.20
N GLY A 280 10.28 1.72 15.80
CA GLY A 280 9.97 0.31 16.01
C GLY A 280 9.81 -0.43 14.68
N TRP A 281 9.10 0.17 13.74
CA TRP A 281 8.93 -0.38 12.40
C TRP A 281 10.28 -0.55 11.67
N MET A 282 11.14 0.49 11.67
CA MET A 282 12.47 0.42 11.07
C MET A 282 13.34 -0.69 11.65
N LYS A 283 13.33 -0.87 12.98
CA LYS A 283 14.07 -1.96 13.64
C LYS A 283 13.65 -3.34 13.12
N LEU A 284 12.35 -3.53 12.86
CA LEU A 284 11.83 -4.79 12.32
C LEU A 284 12.11 -4.92 10.82
N MET A 285 12.08 -3.83 10.07
CA MET A 285 12.41 -3.82 8.64
C MET A 285 13.85 -4.25 8.38
N LEU A 286 14.78 -3.76 9.20
CA LEU A 286 16.22 -4.01 9.02
C LEU A 286 16.70 -5.32 9.66
N LYS A 287 15.90 -5.97 10.49
CA LYS A 287 16.18 -7.30 11.06
C LYS A 287 16.03 -8.40 10.01
#